data_8c3c514426dec5d948a72ac60568f3f8
#
_entry.id   8c3c514426dec5d948a72ac60568f3f8
#
_cell.length_a   1.000
_cell.length_b   1.000
_cell.length_c   1.000
_cell.angle_alpha   90.00
_cell.angle_beta   90.00
_cell.angle_gamma   90.00
#
_symmetry.space_group_name_H-M   'P 1'
#
loop_
_entity.id
_entity.type
_entity.pdbx_description
1 polymer ?
#
loop_
_entity_poly.entity_id
_entity_poly.type
_entity_poly.pdbx_seq_one_letter_code
_entity_poly.pdbx_strand_id
1 'polypeptide(L)'
;MSVAVKDELAQVLADNLNKQFKDTKVAYFLDGSNATPTDVKEFISTGSSVLDLAISNRPNGGVAVGRITEINGLESSGKSLIGTHILAETQKKGGLAVYIDTETSVSREWLETIGVNVQDLLYLHVETVEDIFQCIENIVTKIRESDRDRLVTILVDSLAGASTK
;
A
#
# COMPACT_ATOMS: atom_id res chain seq x y z
N MET A 1 7.16 29.37 0.97
CA MET A 1 7.51 28.69 -0.28
C MET A 1 6.32 28.81 -1.21
N SER A 2 6.49 29.32 -2.41
CA SER A 2 5.39 29.44 -3.38
C SER A 2 5.02 28.05 -3.92
N VAL A 3 3.77 27.88 -4.37
CA VAL A 3 3.27 26.63 -4.97
C VAL A 3 4.17 26.20 -6.11
N ALA A 4 4.63 27.09 -6.95
CA ALA A 4 5.52 26.82 -8.09
C ALA A 4 6.86 26.15 -7.68
N VAL A 5 7.47 26.55 -6.56
CA VAL A 5 8.73 25.92 -6.09
C VAL A 5 8.51 24.50 -5.57
N LYS A 6 7.31 24.20 -5.04
CA LYS A 6 6.95 22.84 -4.62
C LYS A 6 6.75 21.91 -5.82
N ASP A 7 6.13 22.41 -6.86
CA ASP A 7 5.88 21.65 -8.09
C ASP A 7 7.19 21.35 -8.82
N GLU A 8 8.12 22.30 -8.88
CA GLU A 8 9.45 22.11 -9.46
C GLU A 8 10.29 21.07 -8.70
N LEU A 9 10.24 21.09 -7.37
CA LEU A 9 10.95 20.12 -6.54
C LEU A 9 10.36 18.72 -6.66
N ALA A 10 9.04 18.61 -6.71
CA ALA A 10 8.33 17.35 -6.92
C ALA A 10 8.64 16.76 -8.29
N GLN A 11 8.71 17.60 -9.33
CA GLN A 11 9.07 17.15 -10.67
C GLN A 11 10.53 16.67 -10.74
N VAL A 12 11.48 17.40 -10.16
CA VAL A 12 12.90 17.00 -10.09
C VAL A 12 13.07 15.69 -9.33
N LEU A 13 12.30 15.49 -8.23
CA LEU A 13 12.33 14.25 -7.48
C LEU A 13 11.75 13.09 -8.30
N ALA A 14 10.63 13.29 -8.96
CA ALA A 14 10.01 12.30 -9.84
C ALA A 14 10.94 11.92 -11.01
N ASP A 15 11.59 12.90 -11.65
CA ASP A 15 12.52 12.66 -12.74
C ASP A 15 13.77 11.89 -12.29
N ASN A 16 14.29 12.18 -11.10
CA ASN A 16 15.43 11.46 -10.53
C ASN A 16 15.06 10.03 -10.16
N LEU A 17 13.89 9.81 -9.55
CA LEU A 17 13.40 8.49 -9.20
C LEU A 17 13.10 7.67 -10.46
N ASN A 18 12.44 8.26 -11.45
CA ASN A 18 12.20 7.62 -12.75
C ASN A 18 13.49 7.24 -13.48
N LYS A 19 14.55 8.05 -13.34
CA LYS A 19 15.87 7.75 -13.91
C LYS A 19 16.56 6.59 -13.19
N GLN A 20 16.42 6.49 -11.87
CA GLN A 20 16.98 5.41 -11.06
C GLN A 20 16.23 4.08 -11.24
N PHE A 21 14.92 4.15 -11.46
CA PHE A 21 14.03 3.00 -11.55
C PHE A 21 13.51 2.75 -12.96
N LYS A 22 14.22 3.22 -13.99
CA LYS A 22 13.82 3.17 -15.39
C LYS A 22 13.41 1.79 -15.90
N ASP A 23 13.92 0.72 -15.27
CA ASP A 23 13.64 -0.67 -15.60
C ASP A 23 12.70 -1.35 -14.60
N THR A 24 12.13 -0.61 -13.64
CA THR A 24 11.22 -1.14 -12.63
C THR A 24 9.81 -0.56 -12.82
N LYS A 25 8.79 -1.38 -12.68
CA LYS A 25 7.38 -0.98 -12.80
C LYS A 25 6.94 0.08 -11.76
N VAL A 26 7.78 0.40 -10.78
CA VAL A 26 7.57 1.48 -9.79
C VAL A 26 7.52 2.85 -10.46
N ALA A 27 8.14 3.02 -11.62
CA ALA A 27 8.10 4.27 -12.39
C ALA A 27 6.68 4.77 -12.74
N TYR A 28 5.71 3.87 -12.86
CA TYR A 28 4.30 4.24 -13.13
C TYR A 28 3.62 4.99 -11.97
N PHE A 29 4.12 4.86 -10.75
CA PHE A 29 3.59 5.58 -9.58
C PHE A 29 4.11 7.00 -9.46
N LEU A 30 5.26 7.27 -10.07
CA LEU A 30 5.97 8.55 -9.99
C LEU A 30 5.77 9.41 -11.24
N ASP A 31 5.10 8.89 -12.26
CA ASP A 31 4.69 9.70 -13.38
C ASP A 31 3.45 10.52 -12.99
N GLY A 32 3.70 11.74 -12.54
CA GLY A 32 2.66 12.69 -12.19
C GLY A 32 1.68 13.03 -13.34
N SER A 33 1.97 12.59 -14.58
CA SER A 33 1.10 12.78 -15.74
C SER A 33 -0.07 11.77 -15.77
N ASN A 34 0.10 10.58 -15.17
CA ASN A 34 -0.93 9.52 -15.16
C ASN A 34 -1.69 9.38 -13.85
N ALA A 35 -1.16 9.88 -12.76
CA ALA A 35 -1.89 10.08 -11.52
C ALA A 35 -2.59 11.44 -11.57
N THR A 36 -3.61 11.58 -12.41
CA THR A 36 -4.49 12.74 -12.31
C THR A 36 -5.21 12.66 -10.97
N PRO A 37 -4.86 13.53 -10.03
CA PRO A 37 -5.38 13.47 -8.67
C PRO A 37 -6.89 13.74 -8.58
N THR A 38 -7.52 14.04 -9.69
CA THR A 38 -8.93 14.42 -9.77
C THR A 38 -9.88 13.27 -9.44
N ASP A 39 -9.46 12.02 -9.66
CA ASP A 39 -10.33 10.86 -9.44
C ASP A 39 -10.09 10.17 -8.09
N VAL A 40 -8.96 10.43 -7.44
CA VAL A 40 -8.65 9.89 -6.13
C VAL A 40 -9.12 10.85 -5.05
N LYS A 41 -10.14 10.44 -4.32
CA LYS A 41 -10.76 11.26 -3.25
C LYS A 41 -10.10 11.04 -1.90
N GLU A 42 -9.50 9.89 -1.67
CA GLU A 42 -8.95 9.49 -0.38
C GLU A 42 -7.60 8.80 -0.52
N PHE A 43 -6.74 9.03 0.48
CA PHE A 43 -5.40 8.44 0.58
C PHE A 43 -5.22 7.82 1.96
N ILE A 44 -4.36 6.80 2.02
CA ILE A 44 -3.89 6.20 3.27
C ILE A 44 -2.41 6.51 3.41
N SER A 45 -2.02 7.06 4.55
CA SER A 45 -0.62 7.36 4.85
C SER A 45 0.24 6.09 4.86
N THR A 46 1.49 6.23 4.49
CA THR A 46 2.52 5.21 4.66
C THR A 46 3.17 5.25 6.06
N GLY A 47 2.70 6.14 6.93
CA GLY A 47 3.34 6.43 8.22
C GLY A 47 4.52 7.42 8.11
N SER A 48 4.88 7.85 6.91
CA SER A 48 5.96 8.81 6.66
C SER A 48 5.46 9.96 5.79
N SER A 49 5.43 11.17 6.35
CA SER A 49 4.98 12.37 5.62
C SER A 49 5.81 12.67 4.38
N VAL A 50 7.10 12.32 4.40
CA VAL A 50 8.00 12.51 3.24
C VAL A 50 7.63 11.54 2.14
N LEU A 51 7.40 10.27 2.48
CA LEU A 51 7.00 9.25 1.53
C LEU A 51 5.60 9.52 0.98
N ASP A 52 4.67 9.93 1.84
CA ASP A 52 3.31 10.30 1.43
C ASP A 52 3.31 11.45 0.41
N LEU A 53 4.14 12.46 0.64
CA LEU A 53 4.31 13.57 -0.28
C LEU A 53 4.94 13.12 -1.61
N ALA A 54 5.96 12.26 -1.52
CA ALA A 54 6.64 11.74 -2.72
C ALA A 54 5.72 10.89 -3.61
N ILE A 55 4.84 10.08 -3.00
CA ILE A 55 3.91 9.20 -3.73
C ILE A 55 2.77 10.01 -4.35
N SER A 56 2.13 10.89 -3.59
CA SER A 56 0.85 11.50 -3.97
C SER A 56 0.95 12.98 -4.36
N ASN A 57 2.12 13.60 -4.18
CA ASN A 57 2.33 15.04 -4.31
C ASN A 57 1.33 15.88 -3.47
N ARG A 58 0.88 15.33 -2.32
CA ARG A 58 -0.11 15.97 -1.45
C ARG A 58 0.33 15.94 0.01
N PRO A 59 0.17 17.04 0.75
CA PRO A 59 0.23 17.01 2.21
C PRO A 59 -0.84 16.05 2.74
N ASN A 60 -0.47 15.15 3.66
CA ASN A 60 -1.33 14.09 4.18
C ASN A 60 -1.86 13.11 3.09
N GLY A 61 -1.05 12.88 2.07
CA GLY A 61 -1.34 11.95 0.99
C GLY A 61 -1.03 10.49 1.34
N GLY A 62 -0.22 9.83 0.51
CA GLY A 62 0.15 8.43 0.65
C GLY A 62 -0.38 7.58 -0.49
N VAL A 63 -0.79 6.34 -0.22
CA VAL A 63 -1.34 5.44 -1.23
C VAL A 63 -2.80 5.73 -1.52
N ALA A 64 -3.19 5.66 -2.78
CA ALA A 64 -4.53 5.98 -3.23
C ALA A 64 -5.55 4.89 -2.87
N VAL A 65 -6.67 5.28 -2.27
CA VAL A 65 -7.81 4.38 -2.03
C VAL A 65 -8.47 4.01 -3.36
N GLY A 66 -8.90 2.75 -3.47
CA GLY A 66 -9.54 2.22 -4.68
C GLY A 66 -8.56 1.93 -5.82
N ARG A 67 -7.30 1.72 -5.49
CA ARG A 67 -6.22 1.37 -6.44
C ARG A 67 -5.42 0.18 -5.91
N ILE A 68 -4.74 -0.49 -6.85
CA ILE A 68 -3.73 -1.51 -6.53
C ILE A 68 -2.38 -0.79 -6.50
N THR A 69 -1.67 -0.94 -5.39
CA THR A 69 -0.31 -0.39 -5.20
C THR A 69 0.68 -1.55 -5.14
N GLU A 70 1.67 -1.53 -6.00
CA GLU A 70 2.80 -2.47 -5.95
C GLU A 70 3.98 -1.82 -5.22
N ILE A 71 4.54 -2.53 -4.23
CA ILE A 71 5.78 -2.13 -3.55
C ILE A 71 6.86 -3.13 -3.98
N ASN A 72 7.81 -2.67 -4.77
CA ASN A 72 8.88 -3.49 -5.30
C ASN A 72 10.25 -3.02 -4.78
N GLY A 73 11.18 -3.95 -4.61
CA GLY A 73 12.53 -3.65 -4.12
C GLY A 73 13.32 -4.92 -3.78
N LEU A 74 14.59 -4.74 -3.49
CA LEU A 74 15.47 -5.82 -3.07
C LEU A 74 14.97 -6.48 -1.78
N GLU A 75 15.41 -7.68 -1.54
CA GLU A 75 15.20 -8.36 -0.26
C GLU A 75 15.68 -7.48 0.91
N SER A 76 14.96 -7.53 2.03
CA SER A 76 15.25 -6.74 3.24
C SER A 76 15.24 -5.20 3.05
N SER A 77 14.65 -4.69 1.97
CA SER A 77 14.54 -3.24 1.70
C SER A 77 13.41 -2.51 2.44
N GLY A 78 12.62 -3.22 3.26
CA GLY A 78 11.54 -2.64 4.04
C GLY A 78 10.17 -2.66 3.36
N LYS A 79 9.96 -3.47 2.32
CA LYS A 79 8.65 -3.60 1.63
C LYS A 79 7.52 -3.97 2.59
N SER A 80 7.71 -5.05 3.35
CA SER A 80 6.75 -5.52 4.37
C SER A 80 6.50 -4.47 5.45
N LEU A 81 7.56 -3.73 5.85
CA LEU A 81 7.45 -2.65 6.83
C LEU A 81 6.52 -1.54 6.33
N ILE A 82 6.70 -1.07 5.10
CA ILE A 82 5.85 -0.03 4.50
C ILE A 82 4.41 -0.54 4.38
N GLY A 83 4.20 -1.75 3.87
CA GLY A 83 2.87 -2.37 3.77
C GLY A 83 2.17 -2.46 5.12
N THR A 84 2.88 -2.86 6.16
CA THR A 84 2.35 -2.96 7.53
C THR A 84 2.02 -1.60 8.13
N HIS A 85 2.83 -0.56 7.88
CA HIS A 85 2.47 0.81 8.28
C HIS A 85 1.17 1.27 7.62
N ILE A 86 0.95 0.97 6.34
CA ILE A 86 -0.30 1.29 5.64
C ILE A 86 -1.49 0.58 6.29
N LEU A 87 -1.34 -0.67 6.75
CA LEU A 87 -2.38 -1.38 7.51
C LEU A 87 -2.68 -0.67 8.83
N ALA A 88 -1.66 -0.27 9.59
CA ALA A 88 -1.84 0.47 10.83
C ALA A 88 -2.56 1.81 10.61
N GLU A 89 -2.19 2.54 9.56
CA GLU A 89 -2.86 3.81 9.20
C GLU A 89 -4.31 3.59 8.72
N THR A 90 -4.58 2.47 8.05
CA THR A 90 -5.96 2.06 7.71
C THR A 90 -6.81 1.86 8.95
N GLN A 91 -6.29 1.15 9.96
CA GLN A 91 -7.00 0.93 11.22
C GLN A 91 -7.24 2.23 12.00
N LYS A 92 -6.28 3.17 12.00
CA LYS A 92 -6.45 4.50 12.59
C LYS A 92 -7.60 5.29 11.97
N LYS A 93 -7.89 5.05 10.69
CA LYS A 93 -9.05 5.61 9.98
C LYS A 93 -10.36 4.83 10.21
N GLY A 94 -10.35 3.80 11.05
CA GLY A 94 -11.52 2.92 11.28
C GLY A 94 -11.75 1.90 10.15
N GLY A 95 -10.81 1.76 9.23
CA GLY A 95 -10.85 0.79 8.16
C GLY A 95 -10.51 -0.63 8.61
N LEU A 96 -10.82 -1.61 7.76
CA LEU A 96 -10.42 -3.00 7.94
C LEU A 96 -9.04 -3.23 7.34
N ALA A 97 -8.13 -3.76 8.15
CA ALA A 97 -6.80 -4.20 7.71
C ALA A 97 -6.81 -5.72 7.50
N VAL A 98 -6.31 -6.14 6.35
CA VAL A 98 -6.16 -7.56 5.99
C VAL A 98 -4.71 -7.81 5.61
N TYR A 99 -4.09 -8.81 6.21
CA TYR A 99 -2.74 -9.28 5.89
C TYR A 99 -2.83 -10.71 5.32
N ILE A 100 -2.45 -10.88 4.07
CA ILE A 100 -2.29 -12.19 3.42
C ILE A 100 -0.80 -12.47 3.37
N ASP A 101 -0.34 -13.41 4.19
CA ASP A 101 1.07 -13.82 4.32
C ASP A 101 1.28 -15.13 3.56
N THR A 102 2.24 -15.12 2.63
CA THR A 102 2.61 -16.32 1.86
C THR A 102 3.90 -16.97 2.36
N GLU A 103 4.67 -16.28 3.18
CA GLU A 103 6.00 -16.71 3.63
C GLU A 103 6.07 -17.09 5.11
N THR A 104 4.99 -16.86 5.87
CA THR A 104 4.90 -17.09 7.33
C THR A 104 6.02 -16.36 8.10
N SER A 105 6.40 -15.17 7.62
CA SER A 105 7.59 -14.46 8.12
C SER A 105 7.29 -13.42 9.20
N VAL A 106 6.00 -13.17 9.51
CA VAL A 106 5.59 -12.04 10.33
C VAL A 106 5.15 -12.49 11.72
N SER A 107 5.78 -11.93 12.76
CA SER A 107 5.38 -12.19 14.14
C SER A 107 4.34 -11.17 14.63
N ARG A 108 3.49 -11.60 15.56
CA ARG A 108 2.50 -10.75 16.21
C ARG A 108 3.14 -9.54 16.90
N GLU A 109 4.24 -9.75 17.62
CA GLU A 109 4.96 -8.71 18.34
C GLU A 109 5.51 -7.63 17.41
N TRP A 110 5.96 -8.04 16.21
CA TRP A 110 6.43 -7.12 15.21
C TRP A 110 5.29 -6.24 14.67
N LEU A 111 4.13 -6.83 14.37
CA LEU A 111 2.93 -6.09 13.94
C LEU A 111 2.50 -5.05 14.98
N GLU A 112 2.44 -5.45 16.26
CA GLU A 112 2.09 -4.57 17.38
C GLU A 112 3.11 -3.44 17.55
N THR A 113 4.40 -3.72 17.35
CA THR A 113 5.47 -2.70 17.42
C THR A 113 5.33 -1.62 16.35
N ILE A 114 4.86 -1.98 15.16
CA ILE A 114 4.58 -1.05 14.06
C ILE A 114 3.31 -0.22 14.32
N GLY A 115 2.45 -0.70 15.20
CA GLY A 115 1.21 -0.03 15.59
C GLY A 115 -0.05 -0.65 15.00
N VAL A 116 0.03 -1.87 14.48
CA VAL A 116 -1.14 -2.63 14.05
C VAL A 116 -1.87 -3.18 15.27
N ASN A 117 -3.16 -2.93 15.36
CA ASN A 117 -4.02 -3.63 16.29
C ASN A 117 -4.31 -5.04 15.78
N VAL A 118 -3.61 -6.02 16.34
CA VAL A 118 -3.72 -7.42 15.90
C VAL A 118 -5.05 -8.08 16.26
N GLN A 119 -5.84 -7.50 17.19
CA GLN A 119 -7.18 -7.99 17.52
C GLN A 119 -8.18 -7.67 16.39
N ASP A 120 -7.96 -6.57 15.66
CA ASP A 120 -8.81 -6.10 14.57
C ASP A 120 -8.17 -6.37 13.20
N LEU A 121 -7.08 -7.14 13.16
CA LEU A 121 -6.41 -7.55 11.93
C LEU A 121 -6.98 -8.87 11.43
N LEU A 122 -7.42 -8.91 10.18
CA LEU A 122 -7.68 -10.18 9.50
C LEU A 122 -6.38 -10.71 8.92
N TYR A 123 -5.77 -11.68 9.60
CA TYR A 123 -4.53 -12.32 9.16
C TYR A 123 -4.83 -13.68 8.54
N LEU A 124 -4.32 -13.92 7.34
CA LEU A 124 -4.52 -15.15 6.58
C LEU A 124 -3.19 -15.66 6.05
N HIS A 125 -2.93 -16.95 6.23
CA HIS A 125 -1.83 -17.64 5.57
C HIS A 125 -2.34 -18.35 4.32
N VAL A 126 -1.74 -18.07 3.16
CA VAL A 126 -2.15 -18.60 1.86
C VAL A 126 -0.92 -18.89 1.00
N GLU A 127 -0.84 -20.06 0.40
CA GLU A 127 0.35 -20.55 -0.29
C GLU A 127 0.29 -20.42 -1.81
N THR A 128 -0.91 -20.36 -2.40
CA THR A 128 -1.06 -20.34 -3.86
C THR A 128 -1.67 -19.04 -4.37
N VAL A 129 -1.27 -18.64 -5.58
CA VAL A 129 -1.77 -17.43 -6.24
C VAL A 129 -3.29 -17.49 -6.41
N GLU A 130 -3.81 -18.65 -6.79
CA GLU A 130 -5.24 -18.88 -6.99
C GLU A 130 -6.02 -18.67 -5.68
N ASP A 131 -5.51 -19.19 -4.57
CA ASP A 131 -6.14 -19.03 -3.27
C ASP A 131 -6.05 -17.59 -2.75
N ILE A 132 -4.97 -16.87 -3.05
CA ILE A 132 -4.84 -15.43 -2.76
C ILE A 132 -5.98 -14.66 -3.43
N PHE A 133 -6.16 -14.82 -4.74
CA PHE A 133 -7.21 -14.10 -5.48
C PHE A 133 -8.60 -14.51 -5.02
N GLN A 134 -8.83 -15.79 -4.74
CA GLN A 134 -10.11 -16.27 -4.21
C GLN A 134 -10.40 -15.67 -2.82
N CYS A 135 -9.40 -15.56 -1.95
CA CYS A 135 -9.53 -14.90 -0.66
C CYS A 135 -9.88 -13.43 -0.81
N ILE A 136 -9.18 -12.70 -1.68
CA ILE A 136 -9.45 -11.29 -1.94
C ILE A 136 -10.90 -11.09 -2.42
N GLU A 137 -11.33 -11.88 -3.40
CA GLU A 137 -12.70 -11.81 -3.94
C GLU A 137 -13.75 -12.06 -2.85
N ASN A 138 -13.57 -13.10 -2.05
CA ASN A 138 -14.49 -13.45 -0.96
C ASN A 138 -14.56 -12.34 0.10
N ILE A 139 -13.41 -11.78 0.49
CA ILE A 139 -13.34 -10.71 1.50
C ILE A 139 -14.05 -9.46 0.97
N VAL A 140 -13.71 -9.03 -0.23
CA VAL A 140 -14.30 -7.84 -0.84
C VAL A 140 -15.80 -8.00 -0.99
N THR A 141 -16.27 -9.14 -1.49
CA THR A 141 -17.69 -9.42 -1.66
C THR A 141 -18.44 -9.32 -0.33
N LYS A 142 -17.97 -10.03 0.71
CA LYS A 142 -18.62 -10.01 2.03
C LYS A 142 -18.65 -8.61 2.66
N ILE A 143 -17.57 -7.85 2.52
CA ILE A 143 -17.52 -6.49 3.05
C ILE A 143 -18.50 -5.59 2.32
N ARG A 144 -18.56 -5.66 0.99
CA ARG A 144 -19.47 -4.84 0.18
C ARG A 144 -20.95 -5.21 0.35
N GLU A 145 -21.23 -6.42 0.79
CA GLU A 145 -22.59 -6.84 1.20
C GLU A 145 -23.00 -6.24 2.55
N SER A 146 -22.06 -6.10 3.49
CA SER A 146 -22.31 -5.63 4.85
C SER A 146 -22.18 -4.10 4.99
N ASP A 147 -21.13 -3.52 4.38
CA ASP A 147 -20.82 -2.10 4.39
C ASP A 147 -20.09 -1.71 3.10
N ARG A 148 -20.86 -1.11 2.18
CA ARG A 148 -20.38 -0.83 0.84
C ARG A 148 -19.26 0.21 0.80
N ASP A 149 -19.24 1.12 1.74
CA ASP A 149 -18.31 2.27 1.76
C ASP A 149 -17.14 2.07 2.73
N ARG A 150 -17.09 0.92 3.41
CA ARG A 150 -16.02 0.63 4.37
C ARG A 150 -14.65 0.68 3.73
N LEU A 151 -13.75 1.44 4.36
CA LEU A 151 -12.34 1.46 3.98
C LEU A 151 -11.71 0.09 4.25
N VAL A 152 -11.03 -0.46 3.26
CA VAL A 152 -10.36 -1.77 3.38
C VAL A 152 -8.99 -1.69 2.72
N THR A 153 -7.98 -2.16 3.43
CA THR A 153 -6.65 -2.38 2.87
C THR A 153 -6.29 -3.86 2.96
N ILE A 154 -5.95 -4.43 1.83
CA ILE A 154 -5.48 -5.82 1.72
C ILE A 154 -4.01 -5.77 1.32
N LEU A 155 -3.13 -6.23 2.21
CA LEU A 155 -1.71 -6.42 1.95
C LEU A 155 -1.48 -7.88 1.57
N VAL A 156 -0.82 -8.12 0.45
CA VAL A 156 -0.32 -9.45 0.05
C VAL A 156 1.19 -9.42 0.11
N ASP A 157 1.78 -10.22 0.98
CA ASP A 157 3.23 -10.26 1.22
C ASP A 157 3.72 -11.71 1.21
N SER A 158 4.26 -12.16 0.09
CA SER A 158 4.44 -11.52 -1.20
C SER A 158 3.84 -12.39 -2.32
N LEU A 159 3.49 -11.79 -3.48
CA LEU A 159 3.09 -12.59 -4.65
C LEU A 159 4.23 -13.46 -5.17
N ALA A 160 5.48 -13.03 -4.99
CA ALA A 160 6.65 -13.77 -5.43
C ALA A 160 6.91 -15.05 -4.59
N GLY A 161 6.42 -15.09 -3.35
CA GLY A 161 6.51 -16.27 -2.47
C GLY A 161 5.42 -17.32 -2.73
N ALA A 162 4.38 -16.97 -3.50
CA ALA A 162 3.27 -17.86 -3.76
C ALA A 162 3.58 -18.85 -4.90
N SER A 163 3.14 -20.11 -4.72
CA SER A 163 3.18 -21.13 -5.78
C SER A 163 1.93 -21.03 -6.68
N THR A 164 1.95 -21.74 -7.81
CA THR A 164 0.75 -21.97 -8.64
C THR A 164 0.25 -23.40 -8.44
N LYS A 165 -1.06 -23.61 -8.56
CA LYS A 165 -1.66 -24.96 -8.59
C LYS A 165 -1.37 -25.67 -9.88
#